data_944d74563caa602b953d3791c49c465f
#
_entry.id   944d74563caa602b953d3791c49c465f
#
_cell.length_a   1.000
_cell.length_b   1.000
_cell.length_c   1.000
_cell.angle_alpha   90.00
_cell.angle_beta   90.00
_cell.angle_gamma   90.00
#
_symmetry.space_group_name_H-M   'P 1'
#
loop_
_entity.id
_entity.type
_entity.pdbx_description
1 polymer ?
#
loop_
_entity_poly.entity_id
_entity_poly.type
_entity_poly.pdbx_seq_one_letter_code
_entity_poly.pdbx_strand_id
1 'polypeptide(L)'
;MEKKLTYYISGYKVELISDFPERLEKMLYGFSPFVVQPKTDNQSPALSPLIMQFVINESQNPSNINFPKTEGEMVHTFAIEEGECSMRKSGNKYNFTILQNGDGRLPLVLDMEIGSSLVNCTCGPANLLNPDNLKFALWIAFGFVAIPRQTVALHSSVIIYNNRAILFLGESGTGKSTHTKLWLEHISGSRLLNDDSPVVKIEFDEANQLVPFVYGSPWSGKGRCHINERYPVASFVRLQQYPANKITKLSKLEAFGALYPSCPPAFLKDDYFEGQICEIISNIIMTTPIYRLQCLPDNLAAELVKVTVFE
;
A
#
# COMPACT_ATOMS: atom_id res chain seq x y z
N MET A 1 -13.32 -27.69 -9.50
CA MET A 1 -12.15 -26.87 -9.88
C MET A 1 -12.16 -25.68 -8.96
N GLU A 2 -11.12 -25.53 -8.16
CA GLU A 2 -10.95 -24.29 -7.39
C GLU A 2 -10.91 -23.12 -8.37
N LYS A 3 -11.82 -22.18 -8.21
CA LYS A 3 -11.90 -20.99 -9.04
C LYS A 3 -10.93 -19.96 -8.48
N LYS A 4 -10.00 -19.52 -9.31
CA LYS A 4 -8.88 -18.67 -8.95
C LYS A 4 -8.92 -17.35 -9.72
N LEU A 5 -8.78 -16.24 -9.02
CA LEU A 5 -8.50 -14.91 -9.59
C LEU A 5 -7.01 -14.63 -9.49
N THR A 6 -6.42 -14.07 -10.54
CA THR A 6 -4.99 -13.72 -10.56
C THR A 6 -4.83 -12.23 -10.81
N TYR A 7 -3.98 -11.59 -9.98
CA TYR A 7 -3.64 -10.18 -10.09
C TYR A 7 -2.13 -9.98 -10.11
N TYR A 8 -1.70 -8.90 -10.73
CA TYR A 8 -0.30 -8.48 -10.82
C TYR A 8 -0.15 -7.11 -10.13
N ILE A 9 0.38 -7.12 -8.90
CA ILE A 9 0.52 -5.94 -8.05
C ILE A 9 2.00 -5.72 -7.77
N SER A 10 2.51 -4.54 -8.12
CA SER A 10 3.92 -4.15 -7.89
C SER A 10 4.93 -5.15 -8.46
N GLY A 11 4.61 -5.71 -9.65
CA GLY A 11 5.46 -6.70 -10.31
C GLY A 11 5.38 -8.11 -9.70
N TYR A 12 4.49 -8.35 -8.76
CA TYR A 12 4.24 -9.63 -8.14
C TYR A 12 2.93 -10.26 -8.60
N LYS A 13 2.91 -11.58 -8.68
CA LYS A 13 1.70 -12.36 -8.90
C LYS A 13 1.02 -12.63 -7.54
N VAL A 14 -0.27 -12.33 -7.48
CA VAL A 14 -1.16 -12.56 -6.34
C VAL A 14 -2.33 -13.41 -6.80
N GLU A 15 -2.60 -14.51 -6.12
CA GLU A 15 -3.71 -15.41 -6.42
C GLU A 15 -4.75 -15.36 -5.29
N LEU A 16 -6.01 -15.15 -5.63
CA LEU A 16 -7.14 -15.30 -4.72
C LEU A 16 -7.88 -16.59 -5.06
N ILE A 17 -8.04 -17.46 -4.08
CA ILE A 17 -8.65 -18.77 -4.21
C ILE A 17 -9.91 -18.82 -3.35
N SER A 18 -11.06 -19.13 -3.95
CA SER A 18 -12.35 -19.11 -3.25
C SER A 18 -13.40 -19.94 -4.00
N ASP A 19 -14.43 -20.38 -3.30
CA ASP A 19 -15.61 -21.04 -3.88
C ASP A 19 -16.59 -20.04 -4.53
N PHE A 20 -16.42 -18.71 -4.31
CA PHE A 20 -17.28 -17.63 -4.84
C PHE A 20 -16.52 -16.55 -5.63
N PRO A 21 -15.68 -16.88 -6.62
CA PRO A 21 -14.79 -15.94 -7.30
C PRO A 21 -15.53 -14.83 -8.05
N GLU A 22 -16.67 -15.11 -8.66
CA GLU A 22 -17.49 -14.12 -9.38
C GLU A 22 -18.02 -13.01 -8.46
N ARG A 23 -18.27 -13.35 -7.19
CA ARG A 23 -18.64 -12.39 -6.18
C ARG A 23 -17.45 -11.55 -5.72
N LEU A 24 -16.30 -12.17 -5.50
CA LEU A 24 -15.05 -11.48 -5.17
C LEU A 24 -14.68 -10.45 -6.23
N GLU A 25 -14.78 -10.81 -7.51
CA GLU A 25 -14.49 -9.92 -8.62
C GLU A 25 -15.36 -8.64 -8.58
N LYS A 26 -16.65 -8.79 -8.27
CA LYS A 26 -17.56 -7.64 -8.10
C LYS A 26 -17.23 -6.79 -6.88
N MET A 27 -16.80 -7.41 -5.78
CA MET A 27 -16.39 -6.70 -4.55
C MET A 27 -15.08 -5.95 -4.73
N LEU A 28 -14.18 -6.48 -5.58
CA LEU A 28 -12.83 -5.98 -5.81
C LEU A 28 -12.70 -5.20 -7.12
N TYR A 29 -13.69 -4.36 -7.46
CA TYR A 29 -13.73 -3.61 -8.72
C TYR A 29 -12.45 -2.81 -9.01
N GLY A 30 -11.78 -2.27 -7.98
CA GLY A 30 -10.49 -1.55 -8.09
C GLY A 30 -9.31 -2.43 -8.50
N PHE A 31 -9.47 -3.76 -8.45
CA PHE A 31 -8.45 -4.73 -8.86
C PHE A 31 -8.48 -5.05 -10.36
N SER A 32 -9.52 -4.66 -11.08
CA SER A 32 -9.68 -4.99 -12.51
C SER A 32 -8.50 -4.56 -13.40
N PRO A 33 -7.81 -3.41 -13.21
CA PRO A 33 -6.62 -3.07 -13.99
C PRO A 33 -5.40 -3.97 -13.70
N PHE A 34 -5.45 -4.73 -12.61
CA PHE A 34 -4.34 -5.55 -12.15
C PHE A 34 -4.44 -7.02 -12.58
N VAL A 35 -5.48 -7.42 -13.34
CA VAL A 35 -5.58 -8.76 -13.95
C VAL A 35 -4.60 -8.98 -15.08
N VAL A 36 -4.07 -7.91 -15.67
CA VAL A 36 -3.07 -7.95 -16.74
C VAL A 36 -1.75 -7.44 -16.16
N GLN A 37 -0.63 -8.11 -16.51
CA GLN A 37 0.69 -7.59 -16.17
C GLN A 37 0.89 -6.19 -16.77
N PRO A 38 1.49 -5.25 -16.02
CA PRO A 38 1.85 -3.97 -16.57
C PRO A 38 2.81 -4.20 -17.75
N LYS A 39 2.55 -3.52 -18.88
CA LYS A 39 3.47 -3.50 -20.00
C LYS A 39 4.71 -2.74 -19.55
N THR A 40 5.80 -3.45 -19.35
CA THR A 40 7.12 -2.86 -19.17
C THR A 40 7.93 -3.17 -20.42
N ASP A 41 8.58 -2.19 -20.99
CA ASP A 41 9.27 -2.30 -22.29
C ASP A 41 10.36 -3.38 -22.33
N ASN A 42 10.76 -3.96 -21.19
CA ASN A 42 11.84 -4.93 -21.09
C ASN A 42 11.60 -6.13 -20.17
N GLN A 43 10.38 -6.38 -19.64
CA GLN A 43 10.16 -7.57 -18.82
C GLN A 43 9.13 -8.51 -19.47
N SER A 44 9.60 -9.71 -19.77
CA SER A 44 8.75 -10.80 -20.27
C SER A 44 7.62 -11.11 -19.27
N PRO A 45 6.37 -11.29 -19.70
CA PRO A 45 5.23 -11.59 -18.84
C PRO A 45 5.39 -12.83 -17.93
N ALA A 46 6.36 -13.67 -18.25
CA ALA A 46 6.56 -14.96 -17.59
C ALA A 46 7.27 -14.88 -16.21
N LEU A 47 7.76 -13.72 -15.78
CA LEU A 47 8.71 -13.61 -14.65
C LEU A 47 8.15 -12.95 -13.38
N SER A 48 6.87 -12.63 -13.28
CA SER A 48 6.31 -12.10 -12.02
C SER A 48 6.24 -13.22 -10.98
N PRO A 49 7.05 -13.16 -9.91
CA PRO A 49 7.05 -14.21 -8.89
C PRO A 49 5.71 -14.23 -8.14
N LEU A 50 5.20 -15.41 -7.88
CA LEU A 50 4.06 -15.61 -6.99
C LEU A 50 4.53 -15.35 -5.55
N ILE A 51 3.97 -14.32 -4.91
CA ILE A 51 4.29 -14.00 -3.52
C ILE A 51 3.14 -14.24 -2.57
N MET A 52 1.89 -14.31 -3.07
CA MET A 52 0.72 -14.48 -2.22
C MET A 52 -0.32 -15.37 -2.87
N GLN A 53 -0.75 -16.39 -2.13
CA GLN A 53 -1.96 -17.17 -2.36
C GLN A 53 -2.92 -16.90 -1.20
N PHE A 54 -3.94 -16.08 -1.46
CA PHE A 54 -4.94 -15.69 -0.49
C PHE A 54 -6.16 -16.61 -0.63
N VAL A 55 -6.28 -17.56 0.30
CA VAL A 55 -7.33 -18.59 0.31
C VAL A 55 -8.46 -18.13 1.20
N ILE A 56 -9.65 -17.93 0.63
CA ILE A 56 -10.83 -17.47 1.36
C ILE A 56 -11.74 -18.65 1.65
N ASN A 57 -11.92 -18.93 2.95
CA ASN A 57 -12.76 -20.00 3.46
C ASN A 57 -14.02 -19.40 4.11
N GLU A 58 -15.17 -19.72 3.55
CA GLU A 58 -16.47 -19.34 4.12
C GLU A 58 -16.84 -20.26 5.29
N SER A 59 -17.19 -19.69 6.43
CA SER A 59 -17.74 -20.44 7.56
C SER A 59 -19.23 -20.18 7.70
N GLN A 60 -20.04 -21.25 7.56
CA GLN A 60 -21.51 -21.20 7.73
C GLN A 60 -21.92 -21.09 9.21
N ASN A 61 -21.03 -21.44 10.13
CA ASN A 61 -21.29 -21.40 11.56
C ASN A 61 -20.34 -20.41 12.26
N PRO A 62 -20.88 -19.34 12.90
CA PRO A 62 -20.09 -18.38 13.67
C PRO A 62 -19.17 -19.05 14.72
N SER A 63 -19.66 -20.13 15.33
CA SER A 63 -18.90 -20.88 16.36
C SER A 63 -17.67 -21.61 15.79
N ASN A 64 -17.62 -21.81 14.48
CA ASN A 64 -16.51 -22.46 13.78
C ASN A 64 -15.45 -21.45 13.30
N ILE A 65 -15.75 -20.14 13.34
CA ILE A 65 -14.71 -19.14 13.19
C ILE A 65 -13.97 -19.15 14.51
N ASN A 66 -12.91 -19.94 14.57
CA ASN A 66 -12.01 -19.90 15.70
C ASN A 66 -11.47 -18.47 15.80
N PHE A 67 -12.11 -17.66 16.65
CA PHE A 67 -11.37 -16.52 17.22
C PHE A 67 -10.07 -17.11 17.74
N PRO A 68 -8.90 -16.59 17.38
CA PRO A 68 -7.69 -17.07 17.97
C PRO A 68 -7.88 -16.96 19.49
N LYS A 69 -8.18 -18.09 20.09
CA LYS A 69 -8.18 -18.21 21.55
C LYS A 69 -6.82 -17.70 21.95
N THR A 70 -6.77 -16.56 22.60
CA THR A 70 -5.69 -16.05 23.43
C THR A 70 -4.26 -16.59 23.24
N GLU A 71 -4.01 -17.46 22.26
CA GLU A 71 -2.71 -18.01 21.92
C GLU A 71 -1.90 -16.97 21.16
N GLY A 72 -0.74 -16.63 21.70
CA GLY A 72 0.17 -15.64 21.14
C GLY A 72 0.07 -14.27 21.84
N GLU A 73 1.14 -13.53 21.70
CA GLU A 73 1.28 -12.17 22.19
C GLU A 73 0.44 -11.18 21.37
N MET A 74 -0.21 -10.24 22.04
CA MET A 74 -0.89 -9.14 21.37
C MET A 74 0.14 -8.13 20.86
N VAL A 75 0.25 -7.99 19.55
CA VAL A 75 1.14 -7.02 18.91
C VAL A 75 0.49 -5.63 18.89
N HIS A 76 -0.75 -5.56 18.40
CA HIS A 76 -1.43 -4.27 18.20
C HIS A 76 -2.94 -4.43 18.09
N THR A 77 -3.67 -3.40 18.55
CA THR A 77 -5.10 -3.20 18.30
C THR A 77 -5.33 -1.78 17.81
N PHE A 78 -6.21 -1.61 16.83
CA PHE A 78 -6.57 -0.29 16.30
C PHE A 78 -7.95 -0.32 15.65
N ALA A 79 -8.60 0.84 15.63
CA ALA A 79 -9.88 1.01 14.94
C ALA A 79 -9.69 1.40 13.48
N ILE A 80 -10.58 0.92 12.63
CA ILE A 80 -10.79 1.39 11.25
C ILE A 80 -12.23 1.87 11.12
N GLU A 81 -12.57 2.54 10.02
CA GLU A 81 -13.94 3.07 9.80
C GLU A 81 -14.99 1.95 9.90
N GLU A 82 -14.68 0.76 9.40
CA GLU A 82 -15.60 -0.37 9.29
C GLU A 82 -15.48 -1.40 10.43
N GLY A 83 -14.63 -1.16 11.44
CA GLY A 83 -14.46 -2.12 12.53
C GLY A 83 -13.25 -1.91 13.43
N GLU A 84 -12.95 -2.92 14.21
CA GLU A 84 -11.78 -3.01 15.08
C GLU A 84 -10.84 -4.10 14.59
N CYS A 85 -9.55 -3.80 14.57
CA CYS A 85 -8.49 -4.71 14.12
C CYS A 85 -7.61 -5.12 15.29
N SER A 86 -7.15 -6.38 15.27
CA SER A 86 -6.13 -6.87 16.19
C SER A 86 -5.13 -7.76 15.48
N MET A 87 -3.86 -7.66 15.87
CA MET A 87 -2.77 -8.51 15.39
C MET A 87 -2.16 -9.25 16.59
N ARG A 88 -2.04 -10.57 16.48
CA ARG A 88 -1.37 -11.44 17.44
C ARG A 88 -0.24 -12.20 16.78
N LYS A 89 0.76 -12.59 17.58
CA LYS A 89 1.97 -13.28 17.12
C LYS A 89 2.27 -14.48 18.02
N SER A 90 2.65 -15.58 17.40
CA SER A 90 3.18 -16.79 18.08
C SER A 90 4.37 -17.33 17.27
N GLY A 91 5.58 -17.00 17.67
CA GLY A 91 6.78 -17.29 16.87
C GLY A 91 6.75 -16.55 15.53
N ASN A 92 6.82 -17.31 14.41
CA ASN A 92 6.72 -16.77 13.05
C ASN A 92 5.28 -16.73 12.49
N LYS A 93 4.29 -17.17 13.27
CA LYS A 93 2.87 -17.16 12.89
C LYS A 93 2.17 -15.91 13.41
N TYR A 94 1.33 -15.34 12.56
CA TYR A 94 0.54 -14.15 12.86
C TYR A 94 -0.92 -14.42 12.57
N ASN A 95 -1.76 -13.92 13.45
CA ASN A 95 -3.19 -13.85 13.28
C ASN A 95 -3.62 -12.38 13.24
N PHE A 96 -4.35 -12.01 12.19
CA PHE A 96 -4.94 -10.68 12.05
C PHE A 96 -6.45 -10.80 11.97
N THR A 97 -7.15 -10.12 12.86
CA THR A 97 -8.61 -10.17 12.94
C THR A 97 -9.20 -8.80 12.66
N ILE A 98 -10.21 -8.74 11.81
CA ILE A 98 -11.08 -7.58 11.61
C ILE A 98 -12.44 -7.92 12.18
N LEU A 99 -12.82 -7.25 13.27
CA LEU A 99 -14.14 -7.35 13.85
C LEU A 99 -15.03 -6.25 13.27
N GLN A 100 -15.97 -6.63 12.40
CA GLN A 100 -16.83 -5.68 11.69
C GLN A 100 -17.82 -5.01 12.62
N ASN A 101 -18.10 -3.70 12.40
CA ASN A 101 -19.15 -2.98 13.12
C ASN A 101 -20.54 -3.52 12.76
N GLY A 102 -21.44 -3.57 13.73
CA GLY A 102 -22.86 -3.94 13.60
C GLY A 102 -23.20 -5.33 14.11
N ASP A 103 -24.46 -5.49 14.49
CA ASP A 103 -24.97 -6.73 15.09
C ASP A 103 -24.96 -7.89 14.09
N GLY A 104 -24.52 -9.07 14.55
CA GLY A 104 -24.52 -10.32 13.78
C GLY A 104 -23.47 -10.43 12.68
N ARG A 105 -22.54 -9.47 12.56
CA ARG A 105 -21.41 -9.56 11.62
C ARG A 105 -20.30 -10.42 12.18
N LEU A 106 -19.79 -11.29 11.33
CA LEU A 106 -18.72 -12.22 11.70
C LEU A 106 -17.36 -11.60 11.42
N PRO A 107 -16.33 -11.94 12.24
CA PRO A 107 -14.99 -11.46 11.99
C PRO A 107 -14.44 -12.02 10.68
N LEU A 108 -13.49 -11.26 10.11
CA LEU A 108 -12.60 -11.73 9.07
C LEU A 108 -11.25 -11.99 9.72
N VAL A 109 -10.74 -13.22 9.58
CA VAL A 109 -9.54 -13.69 10.27
C VAL A 109 -8.50 -14.12 9.24
N LEU A 110 -7.29 -13.56 9.33
CA LEU A 110 -6.14 -13.94 8.52
C LEU A 110 -5.16 -14.74 9.36
N ASP A 111 -4.76 -15.91 8.86
CA ASP A 111 -3.64 -16.68 9.38
C ASP A 111 -2.47 -16.59 8.39
N MET A 112 -1.34 -16.12 8.87
CA MET A 112 -0.14 -15.80 8.10
C MET A 112 1.10 -16.36 8.78
N GLU A 113 2.12 -16.71 7.99
CA GLU A 113 3.41 -17.19 8.51
C GLU A 113 4.56 -16.53 7.76
N ILE A 114 5.57 -16.02 8.48
CA ILE A 114 6.77 -15.42 7.87
C ILE A 114 7.45 -16.44 6.96
N GLY A 115 7.76 -16.01 5.74
CA GLY A 115 8.37 -16.87 4.71
C GLY A 115 7.38 -17.67 3.88
N SER A 116 6.11 -17.77 4.28
CA SER A 116 5.05 -18.40 3.49
C SER A 116 4.45 -17.43 2.48
N SER A 117 4.06 -17.95 1.32
CA SER A 117 3.20 -17.25 0.37
C SER A 117 1.70 -17.51 0.62
N LEU A 118 1.37 -18.47 1.48
CA LEU A 118 -0.01 -18.84 1.77
C LEU A 118 -0.55 -17.95 2.89
N VAL A 119 -1.69 -17.31 2.62
CA VAL A 119 -2.49 -16.57 3.59
C VAL A 119 -3.88 -17.19 3.62
N ASN A 120 -4.27 -17.73 4.76
CA ASN A 120 -5.62 -18.24 4.95
C ASN A 120 -6.52 -17.14 5.52
N CYS A 121 -7.64 -16.91 4.86
CA CYS A 121 -8.66 -15.97 5.30
C CYS A 121 -9.94 -16.74 5.63
N THR A 122 -10.36 -16.69 6.88
CA THR A 122 -11.66 -17.23 7.30
C THR A 122 -12.64 -16.07 7.47
N CYS A 123 -13.80 -16.17 6.84
CA CYS A 123 -14.87 -15.17 6.93
C CYS A 123 -16.22 -15.83 7.19
N GLY A 124 -17.21 -15.03 7.58
CA GLY A 124 -18.60 -15.45 7.61
C GLY A 124 -19.17 -15.68 6.21
N PRO A 125 -20.51 -15.93 6.12
CA PRO A 125 -21.17 -16.12 4.84
C PRO A 125 -20.85 -14.98 3.85
N ALA A 126 -20.50 -15.36 2.62
CA ALA A 126 -20.04 -14.43 1.59
C ALA A 126 -21.02 -13.25 1.33
N ASN A 127 -22.33 -13.46 1.57
CA ASN A 127 -23.34 -12.40 1.45
C ASN A 127 -23.29 -11.34 2.55
N LEU A 128 -22.57 -11.59 3.65
CA LEU A 128 -22.39 -10.67 4.77
C LEU A 128 -20.98 -10.03 4.79
N LEU A 129 -20.09 -10.47 3.90
CA LEU A 129 -18.72 -9.95 3.81
C LEU A 129 -18.75 -8.50 3.29
N ASN A 130 -18.14 -7.61 4.06
CA ASN A 130 -17.98 -6.20 3.67
C ASN A 130 -16.82 -6.07 2.66
N PRO A 131 -17.06 -5.44 1.47
CA PRO A 131 -16.02 -5.26 0.46
C PRO A 131 -14.80 -4.45 0.93
N ASP A 132 -15.00 -3.43 1.77
CA ASP A 132 -13.90 -2.57 2.21
C ASP A 132 -13.03 -3.29 3.25
N ASN A 133 -13.65 -4.10 4.14
CA ASN A 133 -12.91 -4.97 5.04
C ASN A 133 -12.11 -6.05 4.29
N LEU A 134 -12.66 -6.60 3.21
CA LEU A 134 -11.93 -7.55 2.36
C LEU A 134 -10.74 -6.88 1.66
N LYS A 135 -10.92 -5.68 1.10
CA LYS A 135 -9.82 -4.90 0.49
C LYS A 135 -8.72 -4.57 1.51
N PHE A 136 -9.13 -4.22 2.73
CA PHE A 136 -8.20 -3.93 3.81
C PHE A 136 -7.46 -5.20 4.27
N ALA A 137 -8.15 -6.34 4.39
CA ALA A 137 -7.52 -7.63 4.67
C ALA A 137 -6.49 -8.02 3.60
N LEU A 138 -6.81 -7.81 2.32
CA LEU A 138 -5.88 -8.01 1.21
C LEU A 138 -4.68 -7.06 1.27
N TRP A 139 -4.88 -5.81 1.71
CA TRP A 139 -3.80 -4.85 1.91
C TRP A 139 -2.85 -5.28 3.03
N ILE A 140 -3.39 -5.75 4.16
CA ILE A 140 -2.61 -6.33 5.27
C ILE A 140 -1.85 -7.58 4.79
N ALA A 141 -2.53 -8.53 4.13
CA ALA A 141 -1.91 -9.74 3.64
C ALA A 141 -0.79 -9.46 2.63
N PHE A 142 -1.02 -8.52 1.71
CA PHE A 142 0.00 -8.08 0.75
C PHE A 142 1.20 -7.44 1.47
N GLY A 143 0.97 -6.52 2.40
CA GLY A 143 2.03 -5.91 3.21
C GLY A 143 2.86 -6.96 3.96
N PHE A 144 2.19 -7.95 4.57
CA PHE A 144 2.84 -9.02 5.31
C PHE A 144 3.85 -9.80 4.45
N VAL A 145 3.49 -10.13 3.21
CA VAL A 145 4.38 -10.89 2.30
C VAL A 145 5.35 -10.00 1.52
N ALA A 146 5.04 -8.73 1.30
CA ALA A 146 5.82 -7.83 0.45
C ALA A 146 6.91 -7.07 1.22
N ILE A 147 6.68 -6.69 2.48
CA ILE A 147 7.66 -5.94 3.30
C ILE A 147 9.01 -6.67 3.38
N PRO A 148 9.08 -8.00 3.66
CA PRO A 148 10.35 -8.73 3.66
C PRO A 148 11.03 -8.84 2.28
N ARG A 149 10.38 -8.32 1.22
CA ARG A 149 10.86 -8.27 -0.16
C ARG A 149 11.16 -6.84 -0.61
N GLN A 150 11.55 -5.99 0.32
CA GLN A 150 11.90 -4.57 0.06
C GLN A 150 10.76 -3.79 -0.62
N THR A 151 9.51 -4.07 -0.23
CA THR A 151 8.31 -3.51 -0.85
C THR A 151 7.33 -3.06 0.21
N VAL A 152 6.94 -1.78 0.19
CA VAL A 152 6.06 -1.19 1.20
C VAL A 152 5.01 -0.28 0.57
N ALA A 153 3.76 -0.36 1.02
CA ALA A 153 2.74 0.64 0.71
C ALA A 153 2.99 1.89 1.56
N LEU A 154 2.92 3.08 0.96
CA LEU A 154 3.09 4.34 1.67
C LEU A 154 1.82 5.19 1.58
N HIS A 155 1.36 5.73 2.71
CA HIS A 155 0.27 6.69 2.69
C HIS A 155 0.70 7.99 2.01
N SER A 156 0.46 8.09 0.70
CA SER A 156 0.91 9.20 -0.15
C SER A 156 0.04 9.36 -1.39
N SER A 157 0.14 10.52 -2.02
CA SER A 157 -0.42 10.77 -3.36
C SER A 157 0.73 10.92 -4.35
N VAL A 158 0.58 10.36 -5.56
CA VAL A 158 1.68 10.26 -6.53
C VAL A 158 1.35 10.94 -7.84
N ILE A 159 2.18 11.91 -8.22
CA ILE A 159 2.17 12.55 -9.54
C ILE A 159 3.31 11.99 -10.39
N ILE A 160 3.00 11.70 -11.64
CA ILE A 160 3.95 11.37 -12.70
C ILE A 160 4.18 12.61 -13.55
N TYR A 161 5.44 12.95 -13.74
CA TYR A 161 5.89 14.00 -14.63
C TYR A 161 7.25 13.61 -15.25
N ASN A 162 7.40 13.81 -16.56
CA ASN A 162 8.61 13.42 -17.29
C ASN A 162 9.07 11.97 -17.03
N ASN A 163 8.11 11.00 -17.02
CA ASN A 163 8.33 9.58 -16.75
C ASN A 163 8.99 9.27 -15.38
N ARG A 164 8.87 10.17 -14.42
CA ARG A 164 9.34 10.00 -13.06
C ARG A 164 8.24 10.37 -12.07
N ALA A 165 8.29 9.80 -10.89
CA ALA A 165 7.27 9.98 -9.87
C ALA A 165 7.70 10.93 -8.75
N ILE A 166 6.77 11.77 -8.28
CA ILE A 166 6.89 12.48 -7.01
C ILE A 166 5.82 11.93 -6.06
N LEU A 167 6.23 11.56 -4.84
CA LEU A 167 5.32 11.12 -3.79
C LEU A 167 5.12 12.26 -2.78
N PHE A 168 3.89 12.73 -2.65
CA PHE A 168 3.50 13.71 -1.66
C PHE A 168 3.07 13.02 -0.36
N LEU A 169 3.83 13.27 0.70
CA LEU A 169 3.64 12.71 2.04
C LEU A 169 2.93 13.71 2.94
N GLY A 170 2.22 13.22 3.92
CA GLY A 170 1.53 14.02 4.93
C GLY A 170 0.40 13.23 5.57
N GLU A 171 -0.02 13.64 6.74
CA GLU A 171 -1.15 13.05 7.45
C GLU A 171 -2.46 13.34 6.73
N SER A 172 -3.55 12.70 7.17
CA SER A 172 -4.88 13.00 6.64
C SER A 172 -5.17 14.50 6.85
N GLY A 173 -5.71 15.17 5.82
CA GLY A 173 -6.04 16.58 5.88
C GLY A 173 -4.85 17.56 5.65
N THR A 174 -3.62 17.11 5.45
CA THR A 174 -2.48 18.01 5.16
C THR A 174 -2.54 18.69 3.79
N GLY A 175 -3.42 18.24 2.88
CA GLY A 175 -3.60 18.81 1.55
C GLY A 175 -2.95 18.01 0.41
N LYS A 176 -2.59 16.72 0.60
CA LYS A 176 -2.03 15.86 -0.47
C LYS A 176 -2.87 15.91 -1.75
N SER A 177 -4.17 15.60 -1.65
CA SER A 177 -5.08 15.59 -2.81
C SER A 177 -5.29 16.99 -3.41
N THR A 178 -5.25 18.06 -2.58
CA THR A 178 -5.28 19.43 -3.07
C THR A 178 -4.03 19.73 -3.89
N HIS A 179 -2.85 19.35 -3.39
CA HIS A 179 -1.59 19.61 -4.08
C HIS A 179 -1.47 18.82 -5.38
N THR A 180 -1.86 17.54 -5.40
CA THR A 180 -1.89 16.76 -6.65
C THR A 180 -2.88 17.32 -7.67
N LYS A 181 -4.01 17.88 -7.21
CA LYS A 181 -4.96 18.57 -8.09
C LYS A 181 -4.34 19.82 -8.74
N LEU A 182 -3.58 20.62 -7.97
CA LEU A 182 -2.85 21.77 -8.52
C LEU A 182 -1.84 21.34 -9.58
N TRP A 183 -1.16 20.21 -9.42
CA TRP A 183 -0.30 19.65 -10.45
C TRP A 183 -1.07 19.33 -11.72
N LEU A 184 -2.18 18.63 -11.60
CA LEU A 184 -3.01 18.23 -12.76
C LEU A 184 -3.60 19.44 -13.51
N GLU A 185 -3.91 20.52 -12.81
CA GLU A 185 -4.50 21.73 -13.37
C GLU A 185 -3.46 22.67 -14.00
N HIS A 186 -2.26 22.76 -13.42
CA HIS A 186 -1.28 23.81 -13.78
C HIS A 186 0.01 23.28 -14.41
N ILE A 187 0.37 22.02 -14.22
CA ILE A 187 1.60 21.44 -14.77
C ILE A 187 1.23 20.51 -15.95
N SER A 188 1.36 21.04 -17.16
CA SER A 188 1.07 20.28 -18.37
C SER A 188 1.91 19.00 -18.46
N GLY A 189 1.28 17.89 -18.80
CA GLY A 189 1.93 16.56 -18.88
C GLY A 189 2.02 15.81 -17.56
N SER A 190 1.52 16.38 -16.45
CA SER A 190 1.40 15.65 -15.19
C SER A 190 0.21 14.69 -15.21
N ARG A 191 0.35 13.56 -14.49
CA ARG A 191 -0.71 12.54 -14.34
C ARG A 191 -0.72 12.01 -12.90
N LEU A 192 -1.90 11.68 -12.39
CA LEU A 192 -2.04 10.99 -11.11
C LEU A 192 -1.80 9.49 -11.31
N LEU A 193 -0.98 8.86 -10.46
CA LEU A 193 -0.78 7.41 -10.44
C LEU A 193 -1.60 6.73 -9.35
N ASN A 194 -1.60 7.31 -8.15
CA ASN A 194 -2.35 6.81 -6.99
C ASN A 194 -2.52 7.95 -5.98
N ASP A 195 -3.58 7.96 -5.18
CA ASP A 195 -3.89 9.04 -4.24
C ASP A 195 -4.04 8.61 -2.78
N ASP A 196 -3.61 7.38 -2.45
CA ASP A 196 -3.74 6.88 -1.06
C ASP A 196 -2.64 5.89 -0.65
N SER A 197 -2.54 4.76 -1.35
CA SER A 197 -1.68 3.65 -0.95
C SER A 197 -0.85 3.09 -2.13
N PRO A 198 -0.05 3.94 -2.82
CA PRO A 198 0.91 3.45 -3.81
C PRO A 198 1.91 2.51 -3.14
N VAL A 199 2.49 1.61 -3.91
CA VAL A 199 3.49 0.66 -3.42
C VAL A 199 4.88 1.08 -3.89
N VAL A 200 5.80 1.28 -2.96
CA VAL A 200 7.22 1.56 -3.23
C VAL A 200 8.02 0.27 -3.08
N LYS A 201 8.84 -0.01 -4.05
CA LYS A 201 9.74 -1.19 -4.09
C LYS A 201 11.16 -0.75 -4.44
N ILE A 202 12.13 -1.30 -3.72
CA ILE A 202 13.54 -1.09 -4.02
C ILE A 202 13.96 -2.10 -5.08
N GLU A 203 14.39 -1.62 -6.24
CA GLU A 203 14.77 -2.43 -7.39
C GLU A 203 16.09 -1.93 -7.99
N PHE A 204 16.73 -2.77 -8.80
CA PHE A 204 17.87 -2.34 -9.62
C PHE A 204 17.36 -1.57 -10.84
N ASP A 205 17.97 -0.43 -11.11
CA ASP A 205 17.80 0.30 -12.36
C ASP A 205 18.66 -0.27 -13.52
N GLU A 206 18.61 0.35 -14.69
CA GLU A 206 19.40 -0.05 -15.86
C GLU A 206 20.92 0.06 -15.64
N ALA A 207 21.36 0.91 -14.69
CA ALA A 207 22.74 1.07 -14.27
C ALA A 207 23.14 0.11 -13.14
N ASN A 208 22.29 -0.87 -12.79
CA ASN A 208 22.46 -1.82 -11.69
C ASN A 208 22.63 -1.13 -10.32
N GLN A 209 21.96 0.00 -10.13
CA GLN A 209 21.88 0.71 -8.86
C GLN A 209 20.54 0.45 -8.19
N LEU A 210 20.54 0.25 -6.86
CA LEU A 210 19.31 0.13 -6.09
C LEU A 210 18.62 1.49 -6.01
N VAL A 211 17.41 1.58 -6.56
CA VAL A 211 16.60 2.78 -6.57
C VAL A 211 15.13 2.45 -6.23
N PRO A 212 14.37 3.37 -5.63
CA PRO A 212 12.96 3.16 -5.41
C PRO A 212 12.16 3.35 -6.70
N PHE A 213 11.34 2.37 -7.01
CA PHE A 213 10.24 2.49 -7.96
C PHE A 213 8.92 2.60 -7.22
N VAL A 214 7.99 3.41 -7.73
CA VAL A 214 6.62 3.43 -7.25
C VAL A 214 5.70 2.79 -8.25
N TYR A 215 4.79 2.01 -7.73
CA TYR A 215 3.73 1.32 -8.48
C TYR A 215 2.37 1.88 -8.08
N GLY A 216 1.49 2.01 -9.04
CA GLY A 216 0.08 2.13 -8.76
C GLY A 216 -0.44 0.85 -8.07
N SER A 217 -1.52 0.97 -7.34
CA SER A 217 -2.06 -0.13 -6.55
C SER A 217 -3.59 -0.19 -6.64
N PRO A 218 -4.21 -1.34 -6.32
CA PRO A 218 -5.66 -1.43 -6.24
C PRO A 218 -6.24 -0.71 -5.02
N TRP A 219 -5.39 -0.25 -4.08
CA TRP A 219 -5.76 0.51 -2.90
C TRP A 219 -5.60 2.01 -3.17
N SER A 220 -6.66 2.62 -3.67
CA SER A 220 -6.72 4.03 -3.99
C SER A 220 -7.79 4.70 -3.13
N GLY A 221 -7.59 5.97 -2.83
CA GLY A 221 -8.51 6.77 -2.05
C GLY A 221 -9.81 7.12 -2.81
N LYS A 222 -10.46 8.19 -2.37
CA LYS A 222 -11.75 8.64 -2.92
C LYS A 222 -11.72 8.96 -4.42
N GLY A 223 -10.54 9.29 -4.97
CA GLY A 223 -10.32 9.56 -6.40
C GLY A 223 -10.43 8.34 -7.30
N ARG A 224 -10.49 7.13 -6.75
CA ARG A 224 -10.60 5.84 -7.45
C ARG A 224 -9.59 5.70 -8.61
N CYS A 225 -8.35 6.17 -8.39
CA CYS A 225 -7.26 6.07 -9.36
C CYS A 225 -6.60 4.69 -9.25
N HIS A 226 -7.02 3.75 -10.07
CA HIS A 226 -6.51 2.38 -10.10
C HIS A 226 -5.72 2.16 -11.40
N ILE A 227 -4.42 2.48 -11.36
CA ILE A 227 -3.52 2.39 -12.53
C ILE A 227 -2.44 1.36 -12.22
N ASN A 228 -2.27 0.38 -13.13
CA ASN A 228 -1.22 -0.65 -13.00
C ASN A 228 0.00 -0.26 -13.85
N GLU A 229 0.73 0.76 -13.39
CA GLU A 229 1.95 1.26 -14.00
C GLU A 229 3.03 1.44 -12.92
N ARG A 230 4.31 1.54 -13.35
CA ARG A 230 5.44 1.81 -12.46
C ARG A 230 6.32 2.93 -12.99
N TYR A 231 6.95 3.68 -12.07
CA TYR A 231 7.86 4.75 -12.40
C TYR A 231 9.02 4.83 -11.41
N PRO A 232 10.24 5.20 -11.84
CA PRO A 232 11.32 5.52 -10.92
C PRO A 232 10.94 6.77 -10.11
N VAL A 233 11.26 6.74 -8.83
CA VAL A 233 10.94 7.86 -7.93
C VAL A 233 11.96 8.98 -8.13
N ALA A 234 11.46 10.17 -8.43
CA ALA A 234 12.27 11.39 -8.52
C ALA A 234 12.51 11.98 -7.12
N SER A 235 11.48 12.01 -6.29
CA SER A 235 11.55 12.62 -4.96
C SER A 235 10.36 12.23 -4.08
N PHE A 236 10.55 12.37 -2.76
CA PHE A 236 9.49 12.41 -1.77
C PHE A 236 9.37 13.82 -1.22
N VAL A 237 8.14 14.33 -1.08
CA VAL A 237 7.87 15.70 -0.64
C VAL A 237 6.88 15.68 0.53
N ARG A 238 7.35 15.96 1.75
CA ARG A 238 6.50 16.11 2.93
C ARG A 238 5.83 17.46 2.92
N LEU A 239 4.49 17.46 2.83
CA LEU A 239 3.68 18.67 2.83
C LEU A 239 3.49 19.19 4.26
N GLN A 240 3.53 20.52 4.40
CA GLN A 240 3.21 21.25 5.61
C GLN A 240 2.46 22.52 5.23
N GLN A 241 1.27 22.73 5.78
CA GLN A 241 0.54 23.99 5.60
C GLN A 241 1.33 25.14 6.24
N TYR A 242 1.52 26.22 5.48
CA TYR A 242 2.30 27.38 5.91
C TYR A 242 1.88 28.63 5.10
N PRO A 243 1.97 29.85 5.66
CA PRO A 243 1.52 31.08 4.98
C PRO A 243 2.45 31.57 3.85
N ALA A 244 3.46 30.78 3.44
CA ALA A 244 4.36 31.07 2.34
C ALA A 244 4.90 29.80 1.73
N ASN A 245 5.23 29.82 0.43
CA ASN A 245 5.81 28.68 -0.27
C ASN A 245 7.32 28.63 -0.06
N LYS A 246 7.80 27.53 0.53
CA LYS A 246 9.21 27.24 0.75
C LYS A 246 9.47 25.76 0.65
N ILE A 247 10.45 25.36 -0.16
CA ILE A 247 10.92 23.98 -0.23
C ILE A 247 12.33 23.88 0.37
N THR A 248 12.56 22.81 1.14
CA THR A 248 13.86 22.58 1.80
C THR A 248 14.22 21.12 1.69
N LYS A 249 15.43 20.82 1.19
CA LYS A 249 15.96 19.47 1.19
C LYS A 249 16.23 19.02 2.62
N LEU A 250 15.77 17.85 2.99
CA LEU A 250 15.92 17.32 4.34
C LEU A 250 17.26 16.61 4.53
N SER A 251 17.84 16.72 5.72
CA SER A 251 18.91 15.86 6.19
C SER A 251 18.42 14.41 6.32
N LYS A 252 19.34 13.44 6.42
CA LYS A 252 18.97 12.01 6.53
C LYS A 252 18.05 11.72 7.71
N LEU A 253 18.30 12.35 8.86
CA LEU A 253 17.47 12.18 10.05
C LEU A 253 16.07 12.78 9.89
N GLU A 254 15.98 13.99 9.32
CA GLU A 254 14.68 14.63 9.02
C GLU A 254 13.91 13.84 7.95
N ALA A 255 14.61 13.30 6.95
CA ALA A 255 14.04 12.45 5.89
C ALA A 255 13.42 11.17 6.46
N PHE A 256 14.09 10.53 7.43
CA PHE A 256 13.53 9.40 8.15
C PHE A 256 12.22 9.79 8.86
N GLY A 257 12.24 10.89 9.61
CA GLY A 257 11.04 11.41 10.29
C GLY A 257 9.92 11.85 9.33
N ALA A 258 10.24 12.17 8.06
CA ALA A 258 9.25 12.49 7.03
C ALA A 258 8.60 11.26 6.40
N LEU A 259 9.35 10.15 6.23
CA LEU A 259 8.89 8.93 5.58
C LEU A 259 8.18 7.97 6.56
N TYR A 260 8.76 7.74 7.74
CA TYR A 260 8.29 6.75 8.71
C TYR A 260 6.81 6.86 9.07
N PRO A 261 6.22 8.06 9.31
CA PRO A 261 4.80 8.17 9.61
C PRO A 261 3.86 7.82 8.45
N SER A 262 4.39 7.71 7.22
CA SER A 262 3.62 7.30 6.03
C SER A 262 3.64 5.79 5.81
N CYS A 263 4.40 5.03 6.59
CA CYS A 263 4.43 3.58 6.56
C CYS A 263 3.20 2.97 7.24
N PRO A 264 2.85 1.71 6.91
CA PRO A 264 1.66 1.05 7.44
C PRO A 264 1.73 0.88 8.97
N PRO A 265 0.88 1.55 9.75
CA PRO A 265 0.99 1.54 11.22
C PRO A 265 0.77 0.17 11.84
N ALA A 266 0.04 -0.73 11.16
CA ALA A 266 -0.19 -2.10 11.61
C ALA A 266 1.13 -2.89 11.77
N PHE A 267 2.15 -2.60 10.95
CA PHE A 267 3.44 -3.29 10.95
C PHE A 267 4.51 -2.60 11.78
N LEU A 268 4.34 -1.31 12.12
CA LEU A 268 5.30 -0.53 12.92
C LEU A 268 5.27 -0.87 14.43
N LYS A 269 4.43 -1.82 14.85
CA LYS A 269 4.33 -2.28 16.24
C LYS A 269 4.90 -3.68 16.44
N ASP A 270 5.43 -4.29 15.39
CA ASP A 270 6.12 -5.57 15.43
C ASP A 270 7.59 -5.35 15.04
N ASP A 271 8.51 -5.74 15.91
CA ASP A 271 9.96 -5.49 15.77
C ASP A 271 10.53 -6.04 14.46
N TYR A 272 10.02 -7.19 13.97
CA TYR A 272 10.47 -7.79 12.72
C TYR A 272 10.10 -6.91 11.52
N PHE A 273 8.83 -6.52 11.43
CA PHE A 273 8.35 -5.70 10.31
C PHE A 273 8.87 -4.26 10.40
N GLU A 274 8.94 -3.70 11.59
CA GLU A 274 9.53 -2.37 11.80
C GLU A 274 10.98 -2.33 11.31
N GLY A 275 11.78 -3.36 11.67
CA GLY A 275 13.17 -3.49 11.19
C GLY A 275 13.27 -3.52 9.66
N GLN A 276 12.42 -4.31 8.98
CA GLN A 276 12.37 -4.37 7.52
C GLN A 276 11.95 -3.03 6.90
N ILE A 277 10.96 -2.34 7.48
CA ILE A 277 10.51 -1.02 7.03
C ILE A 277 11.63 0.02 7.21
N CYS A 278 12.35 0.00 8.32
CA CYS A 278 13.49 0.89 8.56
C CYS A 278 14.62 0.68 7.53
N GLU A 279 14.85 -0.56 7.10
CA GLU A 279 15.79 -0.87 6.02
C GLU A 279 15.32 -0.29 4.68
N ILE A 280 14.05 -0.46 4.31
CA ILE A 280 13.47 0.14 3.09
C ILE A 280 13.61 1.68 3.12
N ILE A 281 13.26 2.32 4.23
CA ILE A 281 13.40 3.78 4.41
C ILE A 281 14.86 4.21 4.24
N SER A 282 15.79 3.45 4.82
CA SER A 282 17.23 3.73 4.71
C SER A 282 17.69 3.68 3.26
N ASN A 283 17.27 2.65 2.51
CA ASN A 283 17.59 2.53 1.07
C ASN A 283 17.01 3.71 0.26
N ILE A 284 15.78 4.14 0.56
CA ILE A 284 15.16 5.33 -0.06
C ILE A 284 16.00 6.59 0.23
N ILE A 285 16.37 6.83 1.48
CA ILE A 285 17.10 8.05 1.90
C ILE A 285 18.49 8.11 1.27
N MET A 286 19.11 6.96 1.03
CA MET A 286 20.46 6.91 0.44
C MET A 286 20.46 7.20 -1.05
N THR A 287 19.35 6.99 -1.74
CA THR A 287 19.27 7.00 -3.21
C THR A 287 18.39 8.11 -3.78
N THR A 288 17.50 8.69 -2.97
CA THR A 288 16.47 9.62 -3.46
C THR A 288 16.41 10.87 -2.58
N PRO A 289 16.36 12.09 -3.16
CA PRO A 289 16.20 13.31 -2.41
C PRO A 289 14.80 13.41 -1.77
N ILE A 290 14.75 13.89 -0.55
CA ILE A 290 13.51 14.11 0.20
C ILE A 290 13.44 15.57 0.62
N TYR A 291 12.27 16.18 0.40
CA TYR A 291 12.03 17.57 0.68
C TYR A 291 10.87 17.77 1.67
N ARG A 292 10.90 18.90 2.38
CA ARG A 292 9.75 19.48 3.06
C ARG A 292 9.26 20.64 2.21
N LEU A 293 7.98 20.63 1.86
CA LEU A 293 7.30 21.73 1.23
C LEU A 293 6.36 22.37 2.24
N GLN A 294 6.72 23.54 2.72
CA GLN A 294 5.86 24.47 3.45
C GLN A 294 5.11 25.30 2.40
N CYS A 295 3.78 25.24 2.36
CA CYS A 295 3.07 25.86 1.25
C CYS A 295 1.65 26.34 1.55
N LEU A 296 1.23 27.28 0.72
CA LEU A 296 -0.16 27.63 0.46
C LEU A 296 -0.78 26.63 -0.55
N PRO A 297 -2.10 26.52 -0.62
CA PRO A 297 -2.78 25.70 -1.62
C PRO A 297 -2.92 26.47 -2.95
N ASP A 298 -1.80 26.84 -3.57
CA ASP A 298 -1.74 27.61 -4.81
C ASP A 298 -0.85 26.96 -5.88
N ASN A 299 -0.93 27.43 -7.12
CA ASN A 299 -0.17 26.94 -8.25
C ASN A 299 1.35 27.16 -8.09
N LEU A 300 1.77 28.21 -7.39
CA LEU A 300 3.19 28.48 -7.17
C LEU A 300 3.86 27.42 -6.31
N ALA A 301 3.10 26.76 -5.43
CA ALA A 301 3.60 25.63 -4.66
C ALA A 301 3.93 24.43 -5.58
N ALA A 302 3.08 24.15 -6.58
CA ALA A 302 3.32 23.08 -7.55
C ALA A 302 4.51 23.39 -8.47
N GLU A 303 4.59 24.61 -8.98
CA GLU A 303 5.73 25.07 -9.81
C GLU A 303 7.04 25.04 -9.02
N LEU A 304 7.05 25.42 -7.75
CA LEU A 304 8.24 25.38 -6.89
C LEU A 304 8.79 23.94 -6.75
N VAL A 305 7.91 22.94 -6.58
CA VAL A 305 8.34 21.54 -6.53
C VAL A 305 8.88 21.09 -7.90
N LYS A 306 8.18 21.44 -8.99
CA LYS A 306 8.59 21.08 -10.35
C LYS A 306 10.01 21.59 -10.65
N VAL A 307 10.26 22.86 -10.45
CA VAL A 307 11.59 23.48 -10.66
C VAL A 307 12.65 22.81 -9.77
N THR A 308 12.35 22.58 -8.49
CA THR A 308 13.32 21.98 -7.55
C THR A 308 13.70 20.54 -7.89
N VAL A 309 12.77 19.76 -8.42
CA VAL A 309 12.95 18.30 -8.61
C VAL A 309 13.41 17.96 -10.03
N PHE A 310 13.05 18.76 -11.04
CA PHE A 310 13.28 18.42 -12.46
C PHE A 310 14.15 19.41 -13.23
N GLU A 311 14.43 20.57 -12.69
CA GLU A 311 15.31 21.60 -13.25
C GLU A 311 16.53 21.84 -12.35
#